data_3e0852ca80ef0609279cdf24ceaa5fb1
#
_entry.id   3e0852ca80ef0609279cdf24ceaa5fb1
#
_cell.length_a   1.000
_cell.length_b   1.000
_cell.length_c   1.000
_cell.angle_alpha   90.00
_cell.angle_beta   90.00
_cell.angle_gamma   90.00
#
_symmetry.space_group_name_H-M   'P 1'
#
loop_
_entity.id
_entity.type
_entity.pdbx_description
1 polymer ?
#
loop_
_entity_poly.entity_id
_entity_poly.type
_entity_poly.pdbx_seq_one_letter_code
_entity_poly.pdbx_strand_id
1 'polypeptide(L)'
;MAHPMMSSREIDQYNANVRNKIEVDSLGKTYNADCTEMKTGPWYAAELMPKIHHCMGGIVTNPQGQALDAGDLKPIPGLYAAGEACGGVHGDCRLGCNAILDCLVNGRIAGQSVAKQ
;
A
#
# COMPACT_ATOMS: atom_id res chain seq x y z
N MET A 1 23.79 6.98 20.01
CA MET A 1 22.69 7.65 20.75
C MET A 1 21.71 6.57 21.15
N ALA A 2 21.40 6.43 22.44
CA ALA A 2 20.38 5.50 22.89
C ALA A 2 19.01 6.07 22.47
N HIS A 3 18.25 5.32 21.68
CA HIS A 3 16.87 5.68 21.37
C HIS A 3 16.03 5.63 22.64
N PRO A 4 15.10 6.57 22.84
CA PRO A 4 14.20 6.51 23.98
C PRO A 4 13.37 5.22 23.86
N MET A 5 13.64 4.28 24.74
CA MET A 5 12.74 3.13 24.93
C MET A 5 11.38 3.66 25.38
N MET A 6 10.29 3.10 24.86
CA MET A 6 8.95 3.39 25.39
C MET A 6 8.99 3.24 26.91
N SER A 7 8.65 4.30 27.61
CA SER A 7 8.59 4.27 29.06
C SER A 7 7.37 3.46 29.52
N SER A 8 7.44 2.88 30.72
CA SER A 8 6.29 2.22 31.32
C SER A 8 5.04 3.13 31.32
N ARG A 9 5.24 4.43 31.49
CA ARG A 9 4.18 5.44 31.46
C ARG A 9 3.44 5.51 30.11
N GLU A 10 4.14 5.37 28.98
CA GLU A 10 3.53 5.38 27.66
C GLU A 10 2.70 4.12 27.40
N ILE A 11 3.19 2.96 27.86
CA ILE A 11 2.43 1.71 27.82
C ILE A 11 1.18 1.80 28.69
N ASP A 12 1.29 2.37 29.90
CA ASP A 12 0.16 2.55 30.80
C ASP A 12 -0.89 3.50 30.20
N GLN A 13 -0.45 4.59 29.59
CA GLN A 13 -1.35 5.52 28.89
C GLN A 13 -2.05 4.86 27.68
N TYR A 14 -1.31 4.11 26.87
CA TYR A 14 -1.88 3.35 25.78
C TYR A 14 -2.95 2.37 26.28
N ASN A 15 -2.63 1.58 27.31
CA ASN A 15 -3.55 0.62 27.90
C ASN A 15 -4.78 1.30 28.50
N ALA A 16 -4.64 2.47 29.11
CA ALA A 16 -5.75 3.27 29.60
C ALA A 16 -6.66 3.73 28.47
N ASN A 17 -6.09 4.18 27.35
CA ASN A 17 -6.85 4.60 26.17
C ASN A 17 -7.65 3.43 25.55
N VAL A 18 -7.03 2.26 25.44
CA VAL A 18 -7.71 1.04 24.96
C VAL A 18 -8.89 0.67 25.88
N ARG A 19 -8.67 0.63 27.20
CA ARG A 19 -9.74 0.30 28.18
C ARG A 19 -10.89 1.29 28.16
N ASN A 20 -10.58 2.58 28.04
CA ASN A 20 -11.56 3.66 28.01
C ASN A 20 -12.20 3.87 26.64
N LYS A 21 -11.87 3.06 25.65
CA LYS A 21 -12.37 3.14 24.27
C LYS A 21 -12.26 4.53 23.67
N ILE A 22 -11.10 5.16 23.89
CA ILE A 22 -10.79 6.45 23.27
C ILE A 22 -10.68 6.25 21.75
N GLU A 23 -11.37 7.06 20.97
CA GLU A 23 -11.31 6.97 19.51
C GLU A 23 -10.01 7.52 18.95
N VAL A 24 -9.55 8.67 19.47
CA VAL A 24 -8.31 9.34 19.05
C VAL A 24 -7.63 9.93 20.28
N ASP A 25 -6.33 9.74 20.43
CA ASP A 25 -5.57 10.35 21.52
C ASP A 25 -5.01 11.74 21.17
N SER A 26 -4.34 12.36 22.12
CA SER A 26 -3.75 13.71 21.97
C SER A 26 -2.65 13.80 20.91
N LEU A 27 -2.10 12.66 20.46
CA LEU A 27 -1.09 12.57 19.41
C LEU A 27 -1.67 12.22 18.04
N GLY A 28 -3.01 12.09 17.95
CA GLY A 28 -3.72 11.76 16.72
C GLY A 28 -3.76 10.25 16.40
N LYS A 29 -3.32 9.38 17.32
CA LYS A 29 -3.44 7.93 17.14
C LYS A 29 -4.90 7.51 17.29
N THR A 30 -5.41 6.81 16.27
CA THR A 30 -6.75 6.21 16.29
C THR A 30 -6.72 4.84 16.98
N TYR A 31 -7.77 4.54 17.75
CA TYR A 31 -7.98 3.25 18.41
C TYR A 31 -9.24 2.61 17.84
N ASN A 32 -9.10 1.43 17.29
CA ASN A 32 -10.21 0.65 16.74
C ASN A 32 -10.49 -0.59 17.60
N ALA A 33 -11.47 -1.40 17.21
CA ALA A 33 -11.85 -2.61 17.92
C ALA A 33 -10.74 -3.67 18.02
N ASP A 34 -9.75 -3.61 17.14
CA ASP A 34 -8.61 -4.56 17.11
C ASP A 34 -7.48 -4.16 18.05
N CYS A 35 -7.51 -2.94 18.62
CA CYS A 35 -6.52 -2.49 19.58
C CYS A 35 -6.69 -3.24 20.90
N THR A 36 -5.62 -3.94 21.32
CA THR A 36 -5.58 -4.71 22.58
C THR A 36 -4.56 -4.13 23.53
N GLU A 37 -4.76 -4.36 24.84
CA GLU A 37 -3.81 -3.92 25.84
C GLU A 37 -2.46 -4.64 25.74
N MET A 38 -1.39 -3.91 25.93
CA MET A 38 -0.02 -4.41 26.01
C MET A 38 0.27 -4.85 27.45
N LYS A 39 0.05 -6.14 27.79
CA LYS A 39 0.15 -6.64 29.17
C LYS A 39 1.46 -7.34 29.48
N THR A 40 1.94 -8.19 28.57
CA THR A 40 3.13 -9.02 28.77
C THR A 40 4.00 -9.02 27.53
N GLY A 41 5.33 -8.88 27.72
CA GLY A 41 6.32 -8.98 26.65
C GLY A 41 6.58 -10.43 26.19
N PRO A 42 7.49 -10.58 25.25
CA PRO A 42 8.47 -9.58 24.82
C PRO A 42 7.87 -8.47 23.92
N TRP A 43 8.35 -7.24 24.09
CA TRP A 43 8.00 -6.09 23.25
C TRP A 43 9.11 -5.86 22.22
N TYR A 44 8.71 -5.48 21.01
CA TYR A 44 9.62 -5.14 19.93
C TYR A 44 9.43 -3.68 19.55
N ALA A 45 10.53 -2.93 19.46
CA ALA A 45 10.54 -1.57 18.98
C ALA A 45 11.34 -1.48 17.68
N ALA A 46 10.84 -0.73 16.71
CA ALA A 46 11.54 -0.46 15.47
C ALA A 46 11.47 1.03 15.15
N GLU A 47 12.59 1.57 14.69
CA GLU A 47 12.61 2.93 14.14
C GLU A 47 11.97 2.90 12.75
N LEU A 48 11.00 3.77 12.54
CA LEU A 48 10.29 3.90 11.27
C LEU A 48 10.68 5.21 10.59
N MET A 49 10.89 5.14 9.28
CA MET A 49 11.05 6.33 8.45
C MET A 49 10.18 6.21 7.21
N PRO A 50 9.62 7.34 6.71
CA PRO A 50 8.90 7.34 5.45
C PRO A 50 9.81 6.95 4.29
N LYS A 51 9.33 6.06 3.41
CA LYS A 51 10.00 5.70 2.16
C LYS A 51 8.99 5.68 1.04
N ILE A 52 9.41 6.14 -0.14
CA ILE A 52 8.64 5.96 -1.36
C ILE A 52 8.65 4.46 -1.69
N HIS A 53 7.47 3.89 -1.85
CA HIS A 53 7.31 2.46 -2.07
C HIS A 53 6.54 2.14 -3.35
N HIS A 54 5.57 2.95 -3.73
CA HIS A 54 4.66 2.66 -4.83
C HIS A 54 4.15 3.93 -5.50
N CYS A 55 3.89 3.86 -6.80
CA CYS A 55 3.26 4.92 -7.58
C CYS A 55 1.88 4.48 -8.08
N MET A 56 0.85 5.31 -7.90
CA MET A 56 -0.51 5.03 -8.39
C MET A 56 -0.68 5.40 -9.87
N GLY A 57 0.10 6.37 -10.35
CA GLY A 57 0.13 6.77 -11.76
C GLY A 57 0.98 5.86 -12.62
N GLY A 58 0.80 5.93 -13.94
CA GLY A 58 1.57 5.16 -14.89
C GLY A 58 0.99 5.22 -16.30
N ILE A 59 1.43 4.31 -17.15
CA ILE A 59 0.97 4.20 -18.53
C ILE A 59 -0.51 3.77 -18.55
N VAL A 60 -1.32 4.48 -19.28
CA VAL A 60 -2.72 4.09 -19.52
C VAL A 60 -2.76 2.93 -20.51
N THR A 61 -3.46 1.85 -20.15
CA THR A 61 -3.59 0.66 -20.99
C THR A 61 -5.05 0.29 -21.18
N ASN A 62 -5.34 -0.42 -22.27
CA ASN A 62 -6.62 -1.09 -22.46
C ASN A 62 -6.64 -2.47 -21.73
N PRO A 63 -7.79 -3.17 -21.68
CA PRO A 63 -7.88 -4.49 -21.05
C PRO A 63 -6.98 -5.58 -21.65
N GLN A 64 -6.38 -5.36 -22.80
CA GLN A 64 -5.44 -6.27 -23.46
C GLN A 64 -3.97 -5.93 -23.11
N GLY A 65 -3.74 -4.90 -22.28
CA GLY A 65 -2.43 -4.44 -21.88
C GLY A 65 -1.71 -3.58 -22.92
N GLN A 66 -2.38 -3.14 -23.99
CA GLN A 66 -1.81 -2.23 -24.98
C GLN A 66 -1.76 -0.82 -24.40
N ALA A 67 -0.62 -0.15 -24.51
CA ALA A 67 -0.47 1.24 -24.11
C ALA A 67 -1.28 2.15 -25.02
N LEU A 68 -1.94 3.14 -24.45
CA LEU A 68 -2.78 4.10 -25.17
C LEU A 68 -2.04 5.43 -25.32
N ASP A 69 -2.21 6.07 -26.47
CA ASP A 69 -1.76 7.43 -26.70
C ASP A 69 -2.53 8.40 -25.81
N ALA A 70 -1.84 9.37 -25.21
CA ALA A 70 -2.45 10.32 -24.29
C ALA A 70 -3.40 11.34 -24.97
N GLY A 71 -3.24 11.56 -26.27
CA GLY A 71 -4.05 12.53 -27.02
C GLY A 71 -5.38 11.99 -27.52
N ASP A 72 -5.38 10.78 -28.08
CA ASP A 72 -6.57 10.22 -28.71
C ASP A 72 -7.03 8.87 -28.12
N LEU A 73 -6.31 8.38 -27.10
CA LEU A 73 -6.56 7.12 -26.38
C LEU A 73 -6.59 5.89 -27.30
N LYS A 74 -5.93 5.96 -28.45
CA LYS A 74 -5.79 4.79 -29.32
C LYS A 74 -4.60 3.92 -28.92
N PRO A 75 -4.67 2.61 -29.11
CA PRO A 75 -3.55 1.73 -28.88
C PRO A 75 -2.34 2.10 -29.73
N ILE A 76 -1.19 2.23 -29.09
CA ILE A 76 0.10 2.41 -29.76
C ILE A 76 0.54 1.04 -30.28
N PRO A 77 0.70 0.85 -31.60
CA PRO A 77 1.04 -0.46 -32.16
C PRO A 77 2.35 -1.02 -31.58
N GLY A 78 2.31 -2.27 -31.11
CA GLY A 78 3.49 -2.98 -30.60
C GLY A 78 3.92 -2.56 -29.16
N LEU A 79 3.24 -1.59 -28.52
CA LEU A 79 3.58 -1.16 -27.16
C LEU A 79 2.57 -1.73 -26.16
N TYR A 80 3.12 -2.41 -25.14
CA TYR A 80 2.36 -3.02 -24.05
C TYR A 80 2.96 -2.62 -22.71
N ALA A 81 2.12 -2.55 -21.68
CA ALA A 81 2.57 -2.33 -20.31
C ALA A 81 1.71 -3.14 -19.33
N ALA A 82 2.29 -3.53 -18.20
CA ALA A 82 1.62 -4.29 -17.16
C ALA A 82 2.26 -4.06 -15.78
N GLY A 83 1.50 -4.35 -14.73
CA GLY A 83 1.94 -4.19 -13.34
C GLY A 83 2.11 -2.73 -12.94
N GLU A 84 3.05 -2.44 -12.06
CA GLU A 84 3.24 -1.08 -11.51
C GLU A 84 3.59 -0.01 -12.55
N ALA A 85 4.03 -0.39 -13.75
CA ALA A 85 4.21 0.54 -14.86
C ALA A 85 2.89 1.13 -15.38
N CYS A 86 1.76 0.47 -15.09
CA CYS A 86 0.42 0.91 -15.46
C CYS A 86 -0.23 1.74 -14.37
N GLY A 87 -0.91 2.82 -14.74
CA GLY A 87 -1.71 3.63 -13.84
C GLY A 87 -3.17 3.18 -13.79
N GLY A 88 -3.88 3.63 -12.75
CA GLY A 88 -5.34 3.52 -12.65
C GLY A 88 -5.91 2.20 -12.12
N VAL A 89 -5.09 1.17 -11.91
CA VAL A 89 -5.55 -0.14 -11.41
C VAL A 89 -5.99 -0.08 -9.94
N HIS A 90 -5.27 0.71 -9.13
CA HIS A 90 -5.45 0.71 -7.67
C HIS A 90 -6.16 1.95 -7.12
N GLY A 91 -6.62 2.87 -7.97
CA GLY A 91 -7.20 4.15 -7.53
C GLY A 91 -6.18 5.02 -6.80
N ASP A 92 -6.62 5.72 -5.76
CA ASP A 92 -5.77 6.65 -5.00
C ASP A 92 -4.80 5.97 -4.05
N CYS A 93 -5.11 4.74 -3.60
CA CYS A 93 -4.27 4.02 -2.66
C CYS A 93 -4.38 2.51 -2.86
N ARG A 94 -3.24 1.88 -3.10
CA ARG A 94 -3.17 0.43 -3.28
C ARG A 94 -3.32 -0.30 -1.96
N LEU A 95 -4.21 -1.28 -1.91
CA LEU A 95 -4.30 -2.23 -0.80
C LEU A 95 -3.02 -3.08 -0.72
N GLY A 96 -2.56 -3.33 0.49
CA GLY A 96 -1.39 -4.17 0.73
C GLY A 96 -1.47 -5.52 0.01
N CYS A 97 -0.33 -6.07 -0.38
CA CYS A 97 -0.16 -7.37 -1.06
C CYS A 97 -0.70 -7.46 -2.50
N ASN A 98 -1.42 -6.47 -3.03
CA ASN A 98 -2.02 -6.56 -4.37
C ASN A 98 -1.04 -6.26 -5.53
N ALA A 99 0.15 -5.71 -5.28
CA ALA A 99 1.10 -5.38 -6.36
C ALA A 99 1.56 -6.62 -7.14
N ILE A 100 1.91 -7.70 -6.45
CA ILE A 100 2.36 -8.93 -7.10
C ILE A 100 1.23 -9.57 -7.89
N LEU A 101 0.01 -9.56 -7.36
CA LEU A 101 -1.17 -10.07 -8.05
C LEU A 101 -1.42 -9.31 -9.35
N ASP A 102 -1.40 -7.97 -9.30
CA ASP A 102 -1.51 -7.09 -10.47
C ASP A 102 -0.44 -7.42 -11.52
N CYS A 103 0.82 -7.48 -11.13
CA CYS A 103 1.93 -7.82 -12.04
C CYS A 103 1.75 -9.19 -12.71
N LEU A 104 1.29 -10.20 -11.97
CA LEU A 104 1.09 -11.55 -12.52
C LEU A 104 -0.10 -11.61 -13.48
N VAL A 105 -1.24 -11.03 -13.10
CA VAL A 105 -2.46 -11.07 -13.91
C VAL A 105 -2.31 -10.25 -15.17
N ASN A 106 -1.96 -8.97 -15.03
CA ASN A 106 -1.85 -8.06 -16.18
C ASN A 106 -0.64 -8.37 -17.06
N GLY A 107 0.48 -8.84 -16.47
CA GLY A 107 1.63 -9.33 -17.22
C GLY A 107 1.27 -10.54 -18.09
N ARG A 108 0.47 -11.48 -17.57
CA ARG A 108 -0.03 -12.62 -18.35
C ARG A 108 -0.95 -12.17 -19.49
N ILE A 109 -1.87 -11.24 -19.23
CA ILE A 109 -2.80 -10.70 -20.24
C ILE A 109 -2.01 -10.03 -21.37
N ALA A 110 -1.08 -9.13 -21.03
CA ALA A 110 -0.25 -8.44 -22.00
C ALA A 110 0.58 -9.42 -22.84
N GLY A 111 1.23 -10.40 -22.18
CA GLY A 111 2.02 -11.44 -22.85
C GLY A 111 1.19 -12.29 -23.82
N GLN A 112 -0.02 -12.69 -23.43
CA GLN A 112 -0.94 -13.43 -24.31
C GLN A 112 -1.44 -12.58 -25.48
N SER A 113 -1.59 -11.27 -25.29
CA SER A 113 -1.99 -10.34 -26.34
C SER A 113 -0.90 -10.15 -27.38
N VAL A 114 0.35 -10.02 -26.93
CA VAL A 114 1.53 -9.96 -27.84
C VAL A 114 1.66 -11.24 -28.66
N ALA A 115 1.49 -12.41 -28.03
CA ALA A 115 1.66 -13.70 -28.71
C ALA A 115 0.61 -14.01 -29.78
N LYS A 116 -0.47 -13.23 -29.87
CA LYS A 116 -1.55 -13.38 -30.86
C LYS A 116 -1.42 -12.44 -32.06
N GLN A 117 -0.42 -11.57 -32.07
CA GLN A 117 -0.09 -10.70 -33.19
C GLN A 117 0.82 -11.43 -34.19
#